data_ac2209f7cf2b79f233b03a382ac116ab
#
_entry.id   ac2209f7cf2b79f233b03a382ac116ab
#
_cell.length_a   1.000
_cell.length_b   1.000
_cell.length_c   1.000
_cell.angle_alpha   90.00
_cell.angle_beta   90.00
_cell.angle_gamma   90.00
#
_symmetry.space_group_name_H-M   'P 1'
#
loop_
_entity.id
_entity.type
_entity.pdbx_description
1 polymer ?
#
loop_
_entity_poly.entity_id
_entity_poly.type
_entity_poly.pdbx_seq_one_letter_code
_entity_poly.pdbx_strand_id
1 'polypeptide(L)'
;MKIKYLLCLVSLSIFSQNTSKFFKAPEGYLLLGSDLHTHTVFSDGMVWPSVRAQEALRESIEIIAITDHLEYQPHKEDIPNPDLNRSYFIARQSVNEKDLIILRGSEITRSMPPGHFNAIFIKDANKLLVKGDSLAGIIEANKQDAFVFWNHPHWTSKKDGRMDGIAKLDPVHKELFSKNLVHGIEVANEDTYSEEALEIALNNNLTILGTSDIHGLVDWDFNIPDGGHRPLTFILTKDNSQSSIREALFRGNTFVWFKDLLIGKKENI
;
A
#
# COMPACT_ATOMS: atom_id res chain seq x y z
N MET A 1 59.61 -18.32 -30.16
CA MET A 1 58.96 -18.27 -28.83
C MET A 1 57.68 -17.48 -28.96
N LYS A 2 56.49 -18.17 -29.00
CA LYS A 2 55.18 -17.54 -29.17
C LYS A 2 54.56 -17.35 -27.81
N ILE A 3 54.42 -16.08 -27.37
CA ILE A 3 53.74 -15.71 -26.11
C ILE A 3 52.22 -15.77 -26.38
N LYS A 4 51.51 -16.68 -25.71
CA LYS A 4 50.04 -16.72 -25.70
C LYS A 4 49.56 -15.85 -24.56
N TYR A 5 48.88 -14.77 -24.89
CA TYR A 5 48.14 -13.96 -23.90
C TYR A 5 46.82 -14.67 -23.55
N LEU A 6 46.67 -15.08 -22.31
CA LEU A 6 45.44 -15.57 -21.74
C LEU A 6 44.63 -14.36 -21.23
N LEU A 7 43.59 -13.98 -21.96
CA LEU A 7 42.66 -12.91 -21.54
C LEU A 7 41.70 -13.50 -20.53
N CYS A 8 41.91 -13.28 -19.23
CA CYS A 8 40.93 -13.55 -18.19
C CYS A 8 39.85 -12.48 -18.25
N LEU A 9 38.71 -12.78 -18.82
CA LEU A 9 37.47 -12.01 -18.67
C LEU A 9 36.93 -12.20 -17.26
N VAL A 10 37.24 -11.25 -16.37
CA VAL A 10 36.55 -11.15 -15.07
C VAL A 10 35.21 -10.50 -15.35
N SER A 11 34.14 -11.32 -15.34
CA SER A 11 32.79 -10.80 -15.34
C SER A 11 32.52 -10.15 -13.98
N LEU A 12 32.69 -8.83 -13.90
CA LEU A 12 32.15 -8.03 -12.80
C LEU A 12 30.61 -8.09 -12.92
N SER A 13 29.99 -8.97 -12.14
CA SER A 13 28.58 -8.88 -11.84
C SER A 13 28.37 -7.60 -11.04
N ILE A 14 27.99 -6.53 -11.72
CA ILE A 14 27.50 -5.32 -11.07
C ILE A 14 26.14 -5.71 -10.49
N PHE A 15 26.13 -6.12 -9.23
CA PHE A 15 24.93 -6.11 -8.42
C PHE A 15 24.56 -4.63 -8.27
N SER A 16 23.64 -4.14 -9.10
CA SER A 16 22.93 -2.91 -8.81
C SER A 16 22.18 -3.14 -7.49
N GLN A 17 22.78 -2.67 -6.40
CA GLN A 17 22.05 -2.55 -5.15
C GLN A 17 21.06 -1.41 -5.37
N ASN A 18 19.81 -1.73 -5.72
CA ASN A 18 18.70 -0.80 -5.60
C ASN A 18 18.49 -0.53 -4.11
N THR A 19 19.27 0.37 -3.57
CA THR A 19 18.98 0.97 -2.26
C THR A 19 17.91 2.01 -2.48
N SER A 20 16.88 2.03 -1.64
CA SER A 20 15.93 3.14 -1.61
C SER A 20 16.68 4.46 -1.58
N LYS A 21 16.18 5.45 -2.31
CA LYS A 21 16.74 6.81 -2.33
C LYS A 21 16.80 7.44 -0.93
N PHE A 22 15.89 7.01 -0.04
CA PHE A 22 15.67 7.64 1.27
C PHE A 22 16.51 7.03 2.39
N PHE A 23 16.62 5.70 2.45
CA PHE A 23 17.29 4.99 3.54
C PHE A 23 18.15 3.85 3.00
N LYS A 24 19.20 3.51 3.75
CA LYS A 24 20.08 2.39 3.42
C LYS A 24 19.48 1.07 3.93
N ALA A 25 19.34 0.09 3.05
CA ALA A 25 18.91 -1.24 3.43
C ALA A 25 19.95 -1.96 4.32
N PRO A 26 19.53 -2.81 5.25
CA PRO A 26 20.41 -3.76 5.92
C PRO A 26 21.06 -4.72 4.91
N GLU A 27 22.23 -5.27 5.29
CA GLU A 27 22.96 -6.23 4.42
C GLU A 27 22.06 -7.45 4.06
N GLY A 28 22.04 -7.78 2.77
CA GLY A 28 21.26 -8.92 2.24
C GLY A 28 19.76 -8.65 2.10
N TYR A 29 19.32 -7.38 2.21
CA TYR A 29 17.95 -6.96 1.95
C TYR A 29 17.90 -5.80 0.95
N LEU A 30 16.75 -5.67 0.29
CA LEU A 30 16.32 -4.45 -0.38
C LEU A 30 15.37 -3.70 0.57
N LEU A 31 15.38 -2.39 0.48
CA LEU A 31 14.42 -1.53 1.16
C LEU A 31 13.63 -0.78 0.08
N LEU A 32 12.35 -1.06 -0.03
CA LEU A 32 11.47 -0.51 -1.05
C LEU A 32 10.45 0.42 -0.41
N GLY A 33 10.45 1.69 -0.82
CA GLY A 33 9.43 2.66 -0.43
C GLY A 33 8.13 2.41 -1.16
N SER A 34 7.04 2.36 -0.43
CA SER A 34 5.73 2.04 -0.97
C SER A 34 4.62 2.95 -0.47
N ASP A 35 3.63 3.20 -1.34
CA ASP A 35 2.35 3.77 -0.98
C ASP A 35 1.24 2.78 -1.37
N LEU A 36 0.63 2.17 -0.38
CA LEU A 36 -0.27 1.04 -0.57
C LEU A 36 -1.76 1.44 -0.54
N HIS A 37 -2.06 2.76 -0.50
CA HIS A 37 -3.41 3.28 -0.48
C HIS A 37 -3.50 4.55 -1.33
N THR A 38 -4.03 4.41 -2.56
CA THR A 38 -4.15 5.54 -3.50
C THR A 38 -5.44 5.44 -4.31
N HIS A 39 -6.04 6.61 -4.60
CA HIS A 39 -7.29 6.74 -5.35
C HIS A 39 -7.09 7.40 -6.70
N THR A 40 -8.01 7.10 -7.62
CA THR A 40 -8.07 7.67 -8.97
C THR A 40 -9.49 8.13 -9.31
N VAL A 41 -9.69 8.71 -10.48
CA VAL A 41 -11.02 9.09 -10.98
C VAL A 41 -11.99 7.92 -11.18
N PHE A 42 -11.52 6.68 -11.01
CA PHE A 42 -12.37 5.48 -11.03
C PHE A 42 -13.06 5.21 -9.69
N SER A 43 -12.71 5.94 -8.64
CA SER A 43 -13.49 6.13 -7.42
C SER A 43 -13.74 7.62 -7.17
N ASP A 44 -13.26 8.19 -6.11
CA ASP A 44 -13.43 9.59 -5.72
C ASP A 44 -12.14 10.41 -5.81
N GLY A 45 -11.06 9.82 -6.33
CA GLY A 45 -9.82 10.54 -6.63
C GLY A 45 -9.99 11.51 -7.81
N MET A 46 -9.10 12.47 -7.90
CA MET A 46 -9.16 13.58 -8.88
C MET A 46 -8.22 13.37 -10.08
N VAL A 47 -7.40 12.31 -10.09
CA VAL A 47 -6.38 12.12 -11.11
C VAL A 47 -6.57 10.82 -11.90
N TRP A 48 -6.11 10.83 -13.15
CA TRP A 48 -6.09 9.64 -13.99
C TRP A 48 -5.05 8.63 -13.48
N PRO A 49 -5.29 7.32 -13.58
CA PRO A 49 -4.38 6.31 -13.02
C PRO A 49 -2.92 6.42 -13.48
N SER A 50 -2.67 6.82 -14.74
CA SER A 50 -1.31 7.04 -15.22
C SER A 50 -0.63 8.26 -14.58
N VAL A 51 -1.38 9.27 -14.17
CA VAL A 51 -0.85 10.41 -13.41
C VAL A 51 -0.37 9.93 -12.05
N ARG A 52 -1.18 9.11 -11.34
CA ARG A 52 -0.80 8.52 -10.06
C ARG A 52 0.52 7.74 -10.15
N ALA A 53 0.70 6.96 -11.23
CA ALA A 53 1.94 6.25 -11.48
C ALA A 53 3.13 7.18 -11.76
N GLN A 54 2.91 8.28 -12.50
CA GLN A 54 3.97 9.27 -12.79
C GLN A 54 4.39 10.07 -11.54
N GLU A 55 3.46 10.37 -10.63
CA GLU A 55 3.77 10.98 -9.34
C GLU A 55 4.72 10.10 -8.53
N ALA A 56 4.42 8.81 -8.41
CA ALA A 56 5.28 7.85 -7.70
C ALA A 56 6.69 7.75 -8.30
N LEU A 57 6.79 7.68 -9.63
CA LEU A 57 8.09 7.68 -10.33
C LEU A 57 8.90 8.94 -10.03
N ARG A 58 8.27 10.11 -10.08
CA ARG A 58 8.92 11.40 -9.81
C ARG A 58 9.45 11.47 -8.38
N GLU A 59 8.72 10.92 -7.42
CA GLU A 59 9.13 10.85 -6.03
C GLU A 59 10.12 9.72 -5.73
N SER A 60 10.42 8.87 -6.72
CA SER A 60 11.28 7.69 -6.57
C SER A 60 10.74 6.65 -5.59
N ILE A 61 9.41 6.50 -5.55
CA ILE A 61 8.71 5.43 -4.85
C ILE A 61 8.79 4.17 -5.71
N GLU A 62 9.11 3.02 -5.11
CA GLU A 62 9.31 1.77 -5.84
C GLU A 62 8.03 0.95 -6.02
N ILE A 63 7.03 1.16 -5.13
CA ILE A 63 5.79 0.37 -5.14
C ILE A 63 4.59 1.30 -4.88
N ILE A 64 3.54 1.18 -5.70
CA ILE A 64 2.22 1.73 -5.34
C ILE A 64 1.13 0.66 -5.48
N ALA A 65 0.07 0.78 -4.71
CA ALA A 65 -1.17 0.04 -4.95
C ALA A 65 -2.25 0.99 -5.48
N ILE A 66 -2.97 0.57 -6.51
CA ILE A 66 -4.20 1.24 -6.94
C ILE A 66 -5.34 0.58 -6.17
N THR A 67 -5.98 1.37 -5.31
CA THR A 67 -6.96 0.88 -4.33
C THR A 67 -8.27 1.64 -4.37
N ASP A 68 -8.73 1.98 -5.58
CA ASP A 68 -10.03 2.64 -5.77
C ASP A 68 -11.14 1.94 -4.98
N HIS A 69 -12.07 2.72 -4.42
CA HIS A 69 -13.25 2.22 -3.70
C HIS A 69 -14.06 1.25 -4.54
N LEU A 70 -14.48 0.14 -3.93
CA LEU A 70 -15.40 -0.81 -4.56
C LEU A 70 -16.82 -0.25 -4.67
N GLU A 71 -17.31 0.30 -3.56
CA GLU A 71 -18.73 0.65 -3.40
C GLU A 71 -19.00 2.12 -3.65
N TYR A 72 -17.99 2.98 -3.57
CA TYR A 72 -18.14 4.42 -3.71
C TYR A 72 -17.47 4.93 -4.98
N GLN A 73 -18.27 5.24 -5.97
CA GLN A 73 -17.83 5.71 -7.29
C GLN A 73 -18.65 6.95 -7.70
N PRO A 74 -18.34 8.14 -7.14
CA PRO A 74 -19.10 9.35 -7.38
C PRO A 74 -19.03 9.83 -8.84
N HIS A 75 -17.96 9.50 -9.57
CA HIS A 75 -17.74 9.91 -10.95
C HIS A 75 -18.36 8.96 -12.01
N LYS A 76 -19.09 7.93 -11.60
CA LYS A 76 -19.59 6.86 -12.49
C LYS A 76 -20.49 7.32 -13.65
N GLU A 77 -21.13 8.49 -13.50
CA GLU A 77 -21.96 9.07 -14.56
C GLU A 77 -21.11 9.63 -15.70
N ASP A 78 -19.94 10.20 -15.39
CA ASP A 78 -19.00 10.78 -16.35
C ASP A 78 -17.91 9.77 -16.75
N ILE A 79 -17.51 8.90 -15.83
CA ILE A 79 -16.46 7.88 -16.01
C ILE A 79 -17.04 6.51 -15.66
N PRO A 80 -17.73 5.85 -16.63
CA PRO A 80 -18.27 4.51 -16.40
C PRO A 80 -17.17 3.50 -16.05
N ASN A 81 -17.33 2.77 -14.95
CA ASN A 81 -16.38 1.78 -14.46
C ASN A 81 -17.02 0.37 -14.37
N PRO A 82 -17.29 -0.28 -15.51
CA PRO A 82 -17.89 -1.61 -15.52
C PRO A 82 -16.92 -2.73 -15.13
N ASP A 83 -15.61 -2.44 -15.11
CA ASP A 83 -14.55 -3.35 -14.69
C ASP A 83 -13.68 -2.69 -13.63
N LEU A 84 -13.84 -3.10 -12.37
CA LEU A 84 -13.12 -2.56 -11.21
C LEU A 84 -11.60 -2.81 -11.23
N ASN A 85 -11.09 -3.57 -12.20
CA ASN A 85 -9.66 -3.70 -12.43
C ASN A 85 -9.11 -2.63 -13.41
N ARG A 86 -9.98 -1.79 -13.99
CA ARG A 86 -9.59 -0.91 -15.10
C ARG A 86 -8.52 0.10 -14.70
N SER A 87 -8.65 0.74 -13.55
CA SER A 87 -7.67 1.71 -13.05
C SER A 87 -6.27 1.11 -12.88
N TYR A 88 -6.19 -0.10 -12.30
CA TYR A 88 -4.95 -0.85 -12.21
C TYR A 88 -4.31 -1.08 -13.58
N PHE A 89 -5.08 -1.55 -14.58
CA PHE A 89 -4.53 -1.82 -15.91
C PHE A 89 -4.01 -0.55 -16.59
N ILE A 90 -4.71 0.58 -16.45
CA ILE A 90 -4.26 1.87 -17.01
C ILE A 90 -2.95 2.31 -16.35
N ALA A 91 -2.87 2.29 -15.03
CA ALA A 91 -1.64 2.63 -14.29
C ALA A 91 -0.49 1.70 -14.70
N ARG A 92 -0.73 0.39 -14.69
CA ARG A 92 0.25 -0.64 -14.99
C ARG A 92 0.83 -0.54 -16.42
N GLN A 93 0.00 -0.20 -17.40
CA GLN A 93 0.41 -0.03 -18.80
C GLN A 93 1.19 1.26 -19.05
N SER A 94 1.13 2.23 -18.13
CA SER A 94 1.77 3.54 -18.30
C SER A 94 3.23 3.59 -17.85
N VAL A 95 3.75 2.53 -17.22
CA VAL A 95 5.10 2.47 -16.65
C VAL A 95 5.78 1.14 -16.95
N ASN A 96 7.11 1.14 -16.83
CA ASN A 96 7.89 -0.09 -16.87
C ASN A 96 7.94 -0.71 -15.45
N GLU A 97 7.68 -2.01 -15.31
CA GLU A 97 7.76 -2.73 -14.03
C GLU A 97 9.13 -2.67 -13.34
N LYS A 98 10.19 -2.41 -14.10
CA LYS A 98 11.52 -2.25 -13.53
C LYS A 98 11.68 -0.93 -12.79
N ASP A 99 10.88 0.07 -13.17
CA ASP A 99 10.97 1.42 -12.62
C ASP A 99 9.94 1.64 -11.50
N LEU A 100 8.75 1.03 -11.61
CA LEU A 100 7.67 1.11 -10.62
C LEU A 100 6.83 -0.17 -10.62
N ILE A 101 6.69 -0.78 -9.46
CA ILE A 101 5.80 -1.92 -9.24
C ILE A 101 4.42 -1.40 -8.87
N ILE A 102 3.42 -1.72 -9.69
CA ILE A 102 2.03 -1.37 -9.39
C ILE A 102 1.29 -2.62 -8.93
N LEU A 103 0.77 -2.60 -7.71
CA LEU A 103 -0.01 -3.66 -7.13
C LEU A 103 -1.50 -3.46 -7.47
N ARG A 104 -2.17 -4.57 -7.82
CA ARG A 104 -3.62 -4.56 -7.95
C ARG A 104 -4.24 -4.63 -6.58
N GLY A 105 -5.07 -3.63 -6.27
CA GLY A 105 -5.81 -3.56 -5.04
C GLY A 105 -7.21 -3.04 -5.25
N SER A 106 -7.93 -2.93 -4.15
CA SER A 106 -9.20 -2.20 -4.05
C SER A 106 -9.52 -1.93 -2.61
N GLU A 107 -10.20 -0.83 -2.34
CA GLU A 107 -10.69 -0.50 -1.02
C GLU A 107 -12.13 -0.99 -0.83
N ILE A 108 -12.30 -1.90 0.12
CA ILE A 108 -13.59 -2.41 0.58
C ILE A 108 -14.15 -1.39 1.56
N THR A 109 -15.13 -0.60 1.10
CA THR A 109 -15.67 0.57 1.80
C THR A 109 -16.88 0.19 2.64
N ARG A 110 -16.78 0.36 3.95
CA ARG A 110 -17.85 0.09 4.92
C ARG A 110 -17.86 1.14 6.01
N SER A 111 -19.04 1.49 6.49
CA SER A 111 -19.14 2.34 7.70
C SER A 111 -18.54 1.62 8.90
N MET A 112 -17.94 2.39 9.81
CA MET A 112 -17.33 1.88 11.04
C MET A 112 -18.41 1.52 12.09
N PRO A 113 -18.41 0.31 12.68
CA PRO A 113 -17.57 -0.83 12.35
C PRO A 113 -18.12 -1.64 11.16
N PRO A 114 -17.32 -2.38 10.37
CA PRO A 114 -15.89 -2.65 10.56
C PRO A 114 -14.97 -1.55 10.00
N GLY A 115 -15.47 -0.60 9.20
CA GLY A 115 -14.66 0.41 8.51
C GLY A 115 -14.11 -0.06 7.18
N HIS A 116 -13.14 0.68 6.66
CA HIS A 116 -12.54 0.45 5.36
C HIS A 116 -11.36 -0.53 5.43
N PHE A 117 -11.18 -1.32 4.38
CA PHE A 117 -10.07 -2.26 4.26
C PHE A 117 -9.51 -2.25 2.86
N ASN A 118 -8.21 -2.12 2.72
CA ASN A 118 -7.56 -2.40 1.47
C ASN A 118 -7.24 -3.88 1.32
N ALA A 119 -7.47 -4.41 0.12
CA ALA A 119 -7.02 -5.71 -0.31
C ALA A 119 -6.06 -5.54 -1.48
N ILE A 120 -4.79 -5.89 -1.32
CA ILE A 120 -3.76 -5.80 -2.38
C ILE A 120 -3.28 -7.20 -2.77
N PHE A 121 -2.66 -7.33 -3.96
CA PHE A 121 -2.33 -8.60 -4.64
C PHE A 121 -3.57 -9.40 -5.06
N ILE A 122 -4.72 -8.76 -5.19
CA ILE A 122 -5.94 -9.42 -5.68
C ILE A 122 -5.79 -9.81 -7.17
N LYS A 123 -6.53 -10.86 -7.56
CA LYS A 123 -6.57 -11.33 -8.95
C LYS A 123 -7.67 -10.64 -9.75
N ASP A 124 -8.79 -10.31 -9.09
CA ASP A 124 -9.97 -9.72 -9.71
C ASP A 124 -10.78 -8.91 -8.68
N ALA A 125 -10.77 -7.58 -8.81
CA ALA A 125 -11.50 -6.67 -7.94
C ALA A 125 -13.03 -6.84 -8.06
N ASN A 126 -13.55 -7.21 -9.25
CA ASN A 126 -14.98 -7.38 -9.47
C ASN A 126 -15.61 -8.43 -8.54
N LYS A 127 -14.83 -9.45 -8.14
CA LYS A 127 -15.30 -10.51 -7.25
C LYS A 127 -15.44 -10.07 -5.81
N LEU A 128 -14.77 -8.97 -5.41
CA LEU A 128 -14.85 -8.44 -4.06
C LEU A 128 -16.18 -7.72 -3.80
N LEU A 129 -16.84 -7.23 -4.85
CA LEU A 129 -18.14 -6.54 -4.76
C LEU A 129 -19.28 -7.53 -4.51
N VAL A 130 -19.39 -8.00 -3.28
CA VAL A 130 -20.43 -8.94 -2.84
C VAL A 130 -21.55 -8.19 -2.14
N LYS A 131 -22.79 -8.38 -2.61
CA LYS A 131 -23.97 -7.71 -2.02
C LYS A 131 -24.43 -8.43 -0.74
N GLY A 132 -24.90 -7.66 0.23
CA GLY A 132 -25.68 -8.17 1.39
C GLY A 132 -24.86 -8.62 2.60
N ASP A 133 -23.53 -8.75 2.50
CA ASP A 133 -22.66 -9.09 3.62
C ASP A 133 -21.50 -8.09 3.69
N SER A 134 -21.35 -7.43 4.84
CA SER A 134 -20.30 -6.41 5.05
C SER A 134 -18.89 -7.00 5.04
N LEU A 135 -18.72 -8.29 5.33
CA LEU A 135 -17.42 -8.96 5.40
C LEU A 135 -17.10 -9.80 4.16
N ALA A 136 -18.08 -10.01 3.27
CA ALA A 136 -17.90 -10.90 2.13
C ALA A 136 -16.78 -10.48 1.18
N GLY A 137 -16.55 -9.17 1.00
CA GLY A 137 -15.41 -8.64 0.22
C GLY A 137 -14.06 -9.03 0.84
N ILE A 138 -13.92 -8.94 2.16
CA ILE A 138 -12.72 -9.34 2.90
C ILE A 138 -12.49 -10.85 2.76
N ILE A 139 -13.54 -11.65 2.89
CA ILE A 139 -13.47 -13.11 2.74
C ILE A 139 -13.06 -13.48 1.31
N GLU A 140 -13.64 -12.82 0.31
CA GLU A 140 -13.29 -13.05 -1.09
C GLU A 140 -11.86 -12.63 -1.42
N ALA A 141 -11.37 -11.50 -0.86
CA ALA A 141 -9.99 -11.07 -0.99
C ALA A 141 -9.02 -12.14 -0.46
N ASN A 142 -9.31 -12.72 0.71
CA ASN A 142 -8.51 -13.81 1.27
C ASN A 142 -8.51 -15.08 0.40
N LYS A 143 -9.63 -15.43 -0.25
CA LYS A 143 -9.67 -16.55 -1.23
C LYS A 143 -8.78 -16.29 -2.45
N GLN A 144 -8.49 -15.03 -2.73
CA GLN A 144 -7.56 -14.62 -3.79
C GLN A 144 -6.11 -14.50 -3.30
N ASP A 145 -5.80 -14.91 -2.09
CA ASP A 145 -4.49 -14.78 -1.43
C ASP A 145 -4.04 -13.32 -1.23
N ALA A 146 -4.96 -12.37 -1.09
CA ALA A 146 -4.66 -10.96 -0.89
C ALA A 146 -4.02 -10.69 0.47
N PHE A 147 -3.22 -9.65 0.54
CA PHE A 147 -2.85 -9.01 1.80
C PHE A 147 -3.93 -7.97 2.10
N VAL A 148 -4.67 -8.17 3.19
CA VAL A 148 -5.76 -7.30 3.62
C VAL A 148 -5.30 -6.49 4.81
N PHE A 149 -5.57 -5.19 4.82
CA PHE A 149 -5.25 -4.33 5.96
C PHE A 149 -6.38 -3.34 6.26
N TRP A 150 -6.48 -2.97 7.54
CA TRP A 150 -7.48 -2.05 8.04
C TRP A 150 -7.01 -0.61 7.84
N ASN A 151 -7.79 0.18 7.09
CA ASN A 151 -7.49 1.55 6.72
C ASN A 151 -7.89 2.51 7.85
N HIS A 152 -7.09 3.57 8.05
CA HIS A 152 -7.37 4.74 8.89
C HIS A 152 -8.38 4.50 10.05
N PRO A 153 -8.09 3.60 11.00
CA PRO A 153 -9.04 3.17 12.04
C PRO A 153 -9.48 4.29 12.97
N HIS A 154 -8.81 5.43 12.92
CA HIS A 154 -9.06 6.65 13.67
C HIS A 154 -9.75 7.74 12.85
N TRP A 155 -10.12 7.46 11.58
CA TRP A 155 -10.74 8.44 10.69
C TRP A 155 -12.01 9.06 11.28
N THR A 156 -12.06 10.41 11.28
CA THR A 156 -13.14 11.17 11.89
C THR A 156 -14.22 11.46 10.86
N SER A 157 -15.34 10.75 10.93
CA SER A 157 -16.51 10.96 10.09
C SER A 157 -17.77 10.72 10.89
N LYS A 158 -18.77 11.60 10.69
CA LYS A 158 -20.10 11.47 11.35
C LYS A 158 -20.88 10.28 10.84
N LYS A 159 -20.64 9.85 9.63
CA LYS A 159 -21.42 8.79 8.96
C LYS A 159 -20.68 7.47 8.95
N ASP A 160 -19.42 7.49 8.57
CA ASP A 160 -18.69 6.28 8.21
C ASP A 160 -17.47 6.00 9.11
N GLY A 161 -17.02 6.99 9.90
CA GLY A 161 -15.83 6.91 10.75
C GLY A 161 -16.13 6.92 12.24
N ARG A 162 -15.15 7.39 13.02
CA ARG A 162 -15.24 7.54 14.48
C ARG A 162 -15.32 9.02 14.85
N MET A 163 -16.34 9.39 15.61
CA MET A 163 -16.56 10.80 16.02
C MET A 163 -15.45 11.35 16.91
N ASP A 164 -14.78 10.48 17.69
CA ASP A 164 -13.72 10.86 18.61
C ASP A 164 -12.31 10.75 18.02
N GLY A 165 -12.19 10.26 16.78
CA GLY A 165 -10.89 10.08 16.14
C GLY A 165 -9.97 9.05 16.80
N ILE A 166 -10.52 8.15 17.64
CA ILE A 166 -9.73 7.18 18.39
C ILE A 166 -9.91 5.77 17.79
N ALA A 167 -8.81 5.14 17.39
CA ALA A 167 -8.86 3.76 16.93
C ALA A 167 -9.25 2.80 18.06
N LYS A 168 -10.26 1.95 17.81
CA LYS A 168 -10.79 0.99 18.79
C LYS A 168 -11.13 -0.33 18.15
N LEU A 169 -10.91 -1.43 18.88
CA LEU A 169 -11.34 -2.76 18.46
C LEU A 169 -12.80 -3.01 18.82
N ASP A 170 -13.65 -3.11 17.81
CA ASP A 170 -15.00 -3.66 17.95
C ASP A 170 -14.96 -5.19 17.86
N PRO A 171 -16.02 -5.91 18.29
CA PRO A 171 -16.07 -7.37 18.23
C PRO A 171 -15.75 -7.95 16.84
N VAL A 172 -16.21 -7.29 15.78
CA VAL A 172 -15.96 -7.69 14.38
C VAL A 172 -14.47 -7.67 14.02
N HIS A 173 -13.71 -6.69 14.51
CA HIS A 173 -12.26 -6.63 14.26
C HIS A 173 -11.54 -7.81 14.94
N LYS A 174 -11.90 -8.11 16.20
CA LYS A 174 -11.36 -9.25 16.94
C LYS A 174 -11.66 -10.57 16.22
N GLU A 175 -12.84 -10.71 15.66
CA GLU A 175 -13.22 -11.86 14.86
C GLU A 175 -12.38 -11.97 13.60
N LEU A 176 -12.21 -10.87 12.84
CA LEU A 176 -11.41 -10.83 11.63
C LEU A 176 -9.94 -11.21 11.92
N PHE A 177 -9.36 -10.67 13.00
CA PHE A 177 -7.98 -10.97 13.40
C PHE A 177 -7.83 -12.42 13.85
N SER A 178 -8.76 -12.94 14.66
CA SER A 178 -8.74 -14.33 15.12
C SER A 178 -8.82 -15.36 13.99
N LYS A 179 -9.48 -14.99 12.88
CA LYS A 179 -9.60 -15.79 11.67
C LYS A 179 -8.47 -15.55 10.67
N ASN A 180 -7.50 -14.70 11.01
CA ASN A 180 -6.39 -14.29 10.14
C ASN A 180 -6.87 -13.76 8.76
N LEU A 181 -7.95 -12.97 8.78
CA LEU A 181 -8.53 -12.34 7.58
C LEU A 181 -8.01 -10.92 7.34
N VAL A 182 -7.35 -10.32 8.32
CA VAL A 182 -6.70 -9.01 8.27
C VAL A 182 -5.27 -9.17 8.74
N HIS A 183 -4.32 -8.62 7.98
CA HIS A 183 -2.89 -8.87 8.13
C HIS A 183 -2.11 -7.62 8.53
N GLY A 184 -2.68 -6.44 8.30
CA GLY A 184 -2.04 -5.15 8.58
C GLY A 184 -3.04 -4.09 9.03
N ILE A 185 -2.52 -2.94 9.43
CA ILE A 185 -3.29 -1.78 9.87
C ILE A 185 -2.53 -0.50 9.57
N GLU A 186 -3.22 0.53 9.13
CA GLU A 186 -2.66 1.86 8.98
C GLU A 186 -2.54 2.54 10.34
N VAL A 187 -1.31 2.91 10.68
CA VAL A 187 -1.01 3.71 11.88
C VAL A 187 -0.83 5.18 11.54
N ALA A 188 -0.44 5.46 10.30
CA ALA A 188 -0.38 6.80 9.73
C ALA A 188 -1.13 6.79 8.39
N ASN A 189 -1.99 7.79 8.17
CA ASN A 189 -2.78 7.96 6.96
C ASN A 189 -2.99 9.46 6.72
N GLU A 190 -2.88 9.90 5.46
CA GLU A 190 -2.90 11.32 5.10
C GLU A 190 -1.87 12.12 5.94
N ASP A 191 -2.34 13.05 6.77
CA ASP A 191 -1.55 13.89 7.67
C ASP A 191 -1.67 13.49 9.16
N THR A 192 -2.33 12.37 9.45
CA THR A 192 -2.66 11.90 10.79
C THR A 192 -1.90 10.63 11.19
N TYR A 193 -1.66 10.51 12.50
CA TYR A 193 -1.06 9.34 13.16
C TYR A 193 -1.92 8.94 14.37
N SER A 194 -2.06 7.63 14.61
CA SER A 194 -2.76 7.09 15.77
C SER A 194 -1.88 6.15 16.56
N GLU A 195 -1.62 6.56 17.81
CA GLU A 195 -0.89 5.73 18.79
C GLU A 195 -1.70 4.47 19.15
N GLU A 196 -3.03 4.58 19.23
CA GLU A 196 -3.92 3.47 19.50
C GLU A 196 -3.91 2.43 18.36
N ALA A 197 -3.81 2.90 17.11
CA ALA A 197 -3.65 2.00 15.95
C ALA A 197 -2.32 1.24 16.02
N LEU A 198 -1.24 1.91 16.42
CA LEU A 198 0.06 1.27 16.65
C LEU A 198 -0.02 0.24 17.79
N GLU A 199 -0.67 0.59 18.91
CA GLU A 199 -0.89 -0.35 20.00
C GLU A 199 -1.70 -1.58 19.57
N ILE A 200 -2.76 -1.37 18.77
CA ILE A 200 -3.54 -2.46 18.19
C ILE A 200 -2.66 -3.34 17.29
N ALA A 201 -1.82 -2.73 16.43
CA ALA A 201 -0.90 -3.46 15.56
C ALA A 201 0.04 -4.39 16.35
N LEU A 202 0.69 -3.83 17.38
CA LEU A 202 1.66 -4.55 18.21
C LEU A 202 1.00 -5.69 19.01
N ASN A 203 -0.16 -5.43 19.60
CA ASN A 203 -0.88 -6.40 20.43
C ASN A 203 -1.50 -7.55 19.63
N ASN A 204 -1.75 -7.36 18.33
CA ASN A 204 -2.37 -8.36 17.45
C ASN A 204 -1.41 -8.89 16.36
N ASN A 205 -0.14 -8.53 16.43
CA ASN A 205 0.90 -8.90 15.46
C ASN A 205 0.52 -8.56 14.01
N LEU A 206 -0.12 -7.42 13.79
CA LEU A 206 -0.44 -6.89 12.47
C LEU A 206 0.77 -6.16 11.88
N THR A 207 0.86 -6.14 10.58
CA THR A 207 1.84 -5.35 9.84
C THR A 207 1.53 -3.86 10.00
N ILE A 208 2.55 -3.08 10.37
CA ILE A 208 2.45 -1.64 10.58
C ILE A 208 2.61 -0.94 9.24
N LEU A 209 1.61 -0.14 8.85
CA LEU A 209 1.55 0.55 7.57
C LEU A 209 1.33 2.05 7.74
N GLY A 210 1.91 2.83 6.84
CA GLY A 210 1.63 4.24 6.62
C GLY A 210 1.39 4.48 5.14
N THR A 211 0.34 5.21 4.81
CA THR A 211 -0.16 5.38 3.46
C THR A 211 -0.67 6.79 3.24
N SER A 212 -0.74 7.22 1.98
CA SER A 212 -1.19 8.58 1.68
C SER A 212 -2.70 8.74 1.62
N ASP A 213 -3.41 7.69 1.21
CA ASP A 213 -4.85 7.79 0.90
C ASP A 213 -5.16 8.95 -0.07
N ILE A 214 -4.22 9.17 -1.00
CA ILE A 214 -4.21 10.37 -1.83
C ILE A 214 -5.36 10.37 -2.83
N HIS A 215 -6.16 11.42 -2.79
CA HIS A 215 -7.25 11.67 -3.72
C HIS A 215 -6.88 12.76 -4.74
N GLY A 216 -6.27 13.85 -4.30
CA GLY A 216 -5.84 14.96 -5.12
C GLY A 216 -4.50 14.75 -5.81
N LEU A 217 -3.83 15.84 -6.20
CA LEU A 217 -2.45 15.84 -6.64
C LEU A 217 -1.53 15.78 -5.42
N VAL A 218 -0.56 14.86 -5.46
CA VAL A 218 0.39 14.67 -4.35
C VAL A 218 1.13 15.96 -3.99
N ASP A 219 1.52 16.76 -5.00
CA ASP A 219 2.22 18.03 -4.78
C ASP A 219 1.41 19.02 -3.95
N TRP A 220 0.09 19.00 -4.10
CA TRP A 220 -0.81 19.91 -3.40
C TRP A 220 -1.04 19.49 -1.95
N ASP A 221 -1.23 18.17 -1.75
CA ASP A 221 -1.63 17.64 -0.45
C ASP A 221 -0.41 17.47 0.49
N PHE A 222 0.77 17.21 -0.09
CA PHE A 222 1.99 16.90 0.70
C PHE A 222 3.15 17.88 0.49
N ASN A 223 2.94 19.02 -0.22
CA ASN A 223 3.98 20.04 -0.43
C ASN A 223 5.31 19.47 -0.96
N ILE A 224 5.26 18.52 -1.89
CA ILE A 224 6.46 17.85 -2.41
C ILE A 224 7.52 18.83 -2.94
N PRO A 225 7.15 19.91 -3.68
CA PRO A 225 8.13 20.88 -4.18
C PRO A 225 8.93 21.59 -3.08
N ASP A 226 8.36 21.72 -1.88
CA ASP A 226 8.97 22.38 -0.72
C ASP A 226 9.63 21.40 0.24
N GLY A 227 9.85 20.15 -0.19
CA GLY A 227 10.54 19.10 0.59
C GLY A 227 9.63 18.30 1.51
N GLY A 228 8.31 18.43 1.38
CA GLY A 228 7.34 17.55 2.04
C GLY A 228 7.36 16.14 1.42
N HIS A 229 6.73 15.21 2.11
CA HIS A 229 6.52 13.84 1.61
C HIS A 229 5.22 13.26 2.15
N ARG A 230 4.62 12.35 1.38
CA ARG A 230 3.48 11.55 1.85
C ARG A 230 3.94 10.50 2.86
N PRO A 231 3.06 9.98 3.71
CA PRO A 231 3.38 8.78 4.50
C PRO A 231 3.76 7.63 3.58
N LEU A 232 4.85 6.93 3.92
CA LEU A 232 5.35 5.79 3.15
C LEU A 232 5.56 4.58 4.06
N THR A 233 5.19 3.42 3.55
CA THR A 233 5.61 2.14 4.13
C THR A 233 6.88 1.66 3.44
N PHE A 234 7.96 1.51 4.20
CA PHE A 234 9.18 0.87 3.73
C PHE A 234 9.12 -0.63 3.98
N ILE A 235 9.38 -1.42 2.94
CA ILE A 235 9.30 -2.88 2.97
C ILE A 235 10.72 -3.45 2.86
N LEU A 236 11.13 -4.24 3.87
CA LEU A 236 12.39 -4.97 3.85
C LEU A 236 12.16 -6.35 3.20
N THR A 237 12.71 -6.53 2.01
CA THR A 237 12.51 -7.73 1.19
C THR A 237 13.83 -8.30 0.67
N LYS A 238 13.83 -9.53 0.16
CA LYS A 238 15.04 -10.18 -0.41
C LYS A 238 15.30 -9.76 -1.85
N ASP A 239 14.24 -9.51 -2.59
CA ASP A 239 14.27 -9.04 -3.97
C ASP A 239 13.00 -8.24 -4.29
N ASN A 240 12.90 -7.68 -5.48
CA ASN A 240 11.78 -6.86 -5.92
C ASN A 240 10.65 -7.66 -6.60
N SER A 241 10.62 -8.97 -6.46
CA SER A 241 9.50 -9.77 -6.96
C SER A 241 8.24 -9.53 -6.13
N GLN A 242 7.07 -9.58 -6.77
CA GLN A 242 5.80 -9.44 -6.05
C GLN A 242 5.62 -10.51 -4.96
N SER A 243 6.20 -11.72 -5.15
CA SER A 243 6.17 -12.79 -4.14
C SER A 243 6.98 -12.44 -2.91
N SER A 244 8.21 -11.92 -3.08
CA SER A 244 9.07 -11.49 -1.97
C SER A 244 8.50 -10.28 -1.23
N ILE A 245 7.94 -9.30 -1.95
CA ILE A 245 7.24 -8.15 -1.37
C ILE A 245 6.03 -8.61 -0.55
N ARG A 246 5.21 -9.49 -1.12
CA ARG A 246 4.06 -10.07 -0.42
C ARG A 246 4.48 -10.81 0.85
N GLU A 247 5.50 -11.66 0.77
CA GLU A 247 6.03 -12.38 1.94
C GLU A 247 6.52 -11.42 3.03
N ALA A 248 7.25 -10.37 2.66
CA ALA A 248 7.73 -9.36 3.59
C ALA A 248 6.57 -8.64 4.31
N LEU A 249 5.51 -8.28 3.59
CA LEU A 249 4.30 -7.70 4.18
C LEU A 249 3.63 -8.66 5.17
N PHE A 250 3.42 -9.94 4.78
CA PHE A 250 2.83 -10.93 5.70
C PHE A 250 3.67 -11.22 6.95
N ARG A 251 4.99 -11.01 6.88
CA ARG A 251 5.91 -11.14 8.02
C ARG A 251 5.99 -9.88 8.88
N GLY A 252 5.39 -8.76 8.45
CA GLY A 252 5.51 -7.48 9.14
C GLY A 252 6.90 -6.87 9.06
N ASN A 253 7.66 -7.15 8.00
CA ASN A 253 8.98 -6.59 7.72
C ASN A 253 8.84 -5.18 7.14
N THR A 254 8.26 -4.29 7.93
CA THR A 254 7.94 -2.92 7.50
C THR A 254 8.27 -1.92 8.58
N PHE A 255 8.52 -0.68 8.15
CA PHE A 255 8.43 0.51 8.99
C PHE A 255 7.79 1.64 8.17
N VAL A 256 7.25 2.61 8.88
CA VAL A 256 6.58 3.78 8.29
C VAL A 256 7.48 5.00 8.43
N TRP A 257 7.57 5.79 7.37
CA TRP A 257 8.10 7.15 7.43
C TRP A 257 6.92 8.12 7.34
N PHE A 258 6.70 8.85 8.42
CA PHE A 258 5.62 9.81 8.56
C PHE A 258 6.16 11.10 9.15
N LYS A 259 6.18 12.19 8.36
CA LYS A 259 6.80 13.46 8.76
C LYS A 259 8.24 13.20 9.25
N ASP A 260 8.58 13.62 10.46
CA ASP A 260 9.91 13.42 11.06
C ASP A 260 10.03 12.11 11.84
N LEU A 261 9.05 11.19 11.73
CA LEU A 261 8.99 9.96 12.52
C LEU A 261 9.28 8.72 11.68
N LEU A 262 10.02 7.77 12.25
CA LEU A 262 10.06 6.38 11.82
C LEU A 262 9.29 5.54 12.82
N ILE A 263 8.29 4.79 12.33
CA ILE A 263 7.34 4.04 13.17
C ILE A 263 7.38 2.58 12.74
N GLY A 264 7.71 1.67 13.64
CA GLY A 264 7.81 0.24 13.33
C GLY A 264 8.30 -0.58 14.50
N LYS A 265 8.50 -1.89 14.26
CA LYS A 265 9.18 -2.76 15.22
C LYS A 265 10.66 -2.42 15.24
N LYS A 266 11.29 -2.51 16.42
CA LYS A 266 12.70 -2.16 16.63
C LYS A 266 13.65 -2.89 15.68
N GLU A 267 13.34 -4.13 15.34
CA GLU A 267 14.14 -4.96 14.43
C GLU A 267 14.08 -4.51 12.96
N ASN A 268 13.14 -3.65 12.60
CA ASN A 268 12.92 -3.17 11.23
C ASN A 268 13.43 -1.74 10.99
N ILE A 269 13.73 -0.99 12.05
CA ILE A 269 14.25 0.37 12.05
C ILE A 269 15.76 0.33 12.42
#